data_62e78e07dd2ff6a1a960ffb5df89de59
#
_entry.id   62e78e07dd2ff6a1a960ffb5df89de59
#
_cell.length_a   1.000
_cell.length_b   1.000
_cell.length_c   1.000
_cell.angle_alpha   90.00
_cell.angle_beta   90.00
_cell.angle_gamma   90.00
#
_symmetry.space_group_name_H-M   'P 1'
#
loop_
_entity.id
_entity.type
_entity.pdbx_description
1 polymer ?
#
loop_
_entity_poly.entity_id
_entity_poly.type
_entity_poly.pdbx_seq_one_letter_code
_entity_poly.pdbx_strand_id
1 'polypeptide(L)'
;MKKSVLFALLLLGSYSANSQVLISLLLGDALNSEKIEFGLDGGVNYANIANLETSKPLPIFNLGFYFDIRIKNQLMLHTGVLVKSNQGANKLNPYSLDNPGLDELFADGYVTRKINNFSVPILLKYRFAGRFHVEAGPMLALRTKGNDEFKSSVADDDDLSYTMAIEDNYKRIDAGIMCGAGIKLYKKIPKSSQLGVRYYYGLVDPLIGNTGKPQNFSSWYLYFSIPIGAHSAEAKTE
;
A
#
# COMPACT_ATOMS: atom_id res chain seq x y z
N MET A 1 25.73 -26.72 -0.50
CA MET A 1 24.94 -25.68 -1.15
C MET A 1 23.95 -24.95 -0.24
N LYS A 2 23.15 -25.62 0.63
CA LYS A 2 22.15 -24.96 1.52
C LYS A 2 22.73 -23.96 2.55
N LYS A 3 23.92 -24.23 3.09
CA LYS A 3 24.57 -23.35 4.09
C LYS A 3 25.16 -22.07 3.48
N SER A 4 25.64 -22.12 2.24
CA SER A 4 26.19 -20.97 1.54
C SER A 4 25.11 -19.99 1.08
N VAL A 5 23.92 -20.48 0.72
CA VAL A 5 22.76 -19.66 0.38
C VAL A 5 22.20 -18.94 1.61
N LEU A 6 22.17 -19.62 2.78
CA LEU A 6 21.76 -19.01 4.04
C LEU A 6 22.74 -17.93 4.49
N PHE A 7 24.05 -18.13 4.28
CA PHE A 7 25.08 -17.14 4.60
C PHE A 7 25.02 -15.91 3.66
N ALA A 8 24.72 -16.13 2.36
CA ALA A 8 24.51 -15.05 1.41
C ALA A 8 23.24 -14.23 1.72
N LEU A 9 22.16 -14.89 2.15
CA LEU A 9 20.93 -14.22 2.61
C LEU A 9 21.15 -13.39 3.88
N LEU A 10 21.97 -13.89 4.83
CA LEU A 10 22.38 -13.16 6.04
C LEU A 10 23.25 -11.93 5.71
N LEU A 11 24.14 -12.01 4.72
CA LEU A 11 24.96 -10.89 4.27
C LEU A 11 24.13 -9.82 3.53
N LEU A 12 23.14 -10.22 2.71
CA LEU A 12 22.21 -9.30 2.08
C LEU A 12 21.29 -8.59 3.11
N GLY A 13 20.91 -9.29 4.17
CA GLY A 13 20.19 -8.71 5.32
C GLY A 13 21.00 -7.65 6.07
N SER A 14 22.33 -7.81 6.15
CA SER A 14 23.23 -6.87 6.84
C SER A 14 23.38 -5.53 6.11
N TYR A 15 23.34 -5.52 4.78
CA TYR A 15 23.35 -4.26 3.99
C TYR A 15 22.06 -3.45 4.16
N SER A 16 20.92 -4.12 4.26
CA SER A 16 19.63 -3.46 4.52
C SER A 16 19.56 -2.87 5.93
N ALA A 17 20.16 -3.51 6.93
CA ALA A 17 20.20 -3.01 8.30
C ALA A 17 21.02 -1.71 8.42
N ASN A 18 22.12 -1.58 7.68
CA ASN A 18 22.94 -0.37 7.67
C ASN A 18 22.23 0.83 7.03
N SER A 19 21.44 0.62 5.98
CA SER A 19 20.67 1.69 5.37
C SER A 19 19.51 2.16 6.26
N GLN A 20 18.89 1.27 7.00
CA GLN A 20 17.86 1.61 7.99
C GLN A 20 18.45 2.36 9.19
N VAL A 21 19.63 1.97 9.66
CA VAL A 21 20.38 2.68 10.70
C VAL A 21 20.82 4.07 10.20
N LEU A 22 21.27 4.20 8.96
CA LEU A 22 21.62 5.48 8.37
C LEU A 22 20.41 6.42 8.22
N ILE A 23 19.26 5.91 7.79
CA ILE A 23 18.02 6.69 7.71
C ILE A 23 17.55 7.09 9.12
N SER A 24 17.65 6.20 10.10
CA SER A 24 17.28 6.53 11.48
C SER A 24 18.24 7.50 12.14
N LEU A 25 19.53 7.43 11.82
CA LEU A 25 20.57 8.38 12.30
C LEU A 25 20.44 9.76 11.63
N LEU A 26 20.15 9.82 10.35
CA LEU A 26 20.07 11.08 9.60
C LEU A 26 18.72 11.77 9.77
N LEU A 27 17.63 11.04 9.91
CA LEU A 27 16.28 11.59 9.91
C LEU A 27 15.50 11.28 11.20
N GLY A 28 15.82 10.18 11.90
CA GLY A 28 15.04 9.70 13.02
C GLY A 28 14.95 10.71 14.18
N ASP A 29 16.09 11.28 14.60
CA ASP A 29 16.13 12.25 15.69
C ASP A 29 15.57 13.62 15.28
N ALA A 30 15.72 14.00 14.00
CA ALA A 30 15.21 15.26 13.47
C ALA A 30 13.70 15.24 13.19
N LEU A 31 13.16 14.07 12.82
CA LEU A 31 11.74 13.90 12.46
C LEU A 31 10.86 13.43 13.63
N ASN A 32 11.47 12.99 14.74
CA ASN A 32 10.77 12.62 15.96
C ASN A 32 10.85 13.72 17.02
N SER A 33 9.73 13.99 17.67
CA SER A 33 9.65 14.88 18.82
C SER A 33 8.58 14.33 19.79
N GLU A 34 8.37 15.00 20.93
CA GLU A 34 7.27 14.64 21.83
C GLU A 34 5.89 14.67 21.15
N LYS A 35 5.74 15.46 20.09
CA LYS A 35 4.48 15.63 19.36
C LYS A 35 4.44 14.87 18.04
N ILE A 36 5.58 14.46 17.49
CA ILE A 36 5.69 13.81 16.18
C ILE A 36 6.32 12.45 16.34
N GLU A 37 5.64 11.42 15.80
CA GLU A 37 6.17 10.08 15.60
C GLU A 37 6.34 9.87 14.11
N PHE A 38 7.56 9.54 13.69
CA PHE A 38 7.90 9.18 12.31
C PHE A 38 8.20 7.68 12.23
N GLY A 39 7.79 7.03 11.13
CA GLY A 39 8.09 5.61 10.94
C GLY A 39 7.78 5.09 9.54
N LEU A 40 7.93 3.79 9.40
CA LEU A 40 7.57 3.03 8.20
C LEU A 40 6.19 2.41 8.37
N ASP A 41 5.41 2.44 7.31
CA ASP A 41 4.11 1.79 7.18
C ASP A 41 4.16 0.80 6.02
N GLY A 42 3.87 -0.47 6.26
CA GLY A 42 3.89 -1.50 5.24
C GLY A 42 2.91 -2.62 5.52
N GLY A 43 2.54 -3.36 4.47
CA GLY A 43 1.61 -4.47 4.64
C GLY A 43 0.93 -4.93 3.36
N VAL A 44 -0.09 -5.76 3.51
CA VAL A 44 -0.82 -6.35 2.38
C VAL A 44 -2.11 -5.59 2.14
N ASN A 45 -2.28 -5.15 0.90
CA ASN A 45 -3.48 -4.47 0.42
C ASN A 45 -4.26 -5.40 -0.52
N TYR A 46 -5.52 -5.68 -0.19
CA TYR A 46 -6.45 -6.43 -1.03
C TYR A 46 -7.28 -5.43 -1.84
N ALA A 47 -6.76 -5.07 -3.03
CA ALA A 47 -7.36 -4.09 -3.90
C ALA A 47 -8.50 -4.69 -4.75
N ASN A 48 -9.50 -3.90 -5.03
CA ASN A 48 -10.62 -4.23 -5.88
C ASN A 48 -11.09 -3.01 -6.69
N ILE A 49 -11.73 -3.27 -7.84
CA ILE A 49 -12.35 -2.25 -8.69
C ILE A 49 -13.84 -2.58 -8.77
N ALA A 50 -14.67 -1.61 -8.41
CA ALA A 50 -16.12 -1.77 -8.44
C ALA A 50 -16.66 -1.89 -9.88
N ASN A 51 -17.79 -2.59 -10.02
CA ASN A 51 -18.51 -2.73 -11.29
C ASN A 51 -17.71 -3.40 -12.44
N LEU A 52 -16.67 -4.16 -12.12
CA LEU A 52 -16.03 -5.06 -13.08
C LEU A 52 -16.57 -6.48 -12.89
N GLU A 53 -17.00 -7.09 -13.99
CA GLU A 53 -17.46 -8.48 -13.99
C GLU A 53 -16.28 -9.43 -13.73
N THR A 54 -16.55 -10.52 -13.02
CA THR A 54 -15.58 -11.59 -12.69
C THR A 54 -14.32 -11.15 -11.94
N SER A 55 -14.24 -9.91 -11.46
CA SER A 55 -13.08 -9.44 -10.70
C SER A 55 -12.95 -10.13 -9.35
N LYS A 56 -11.70 -10.47 -8.97
CA LYS A 56 -11.35 -10.91 -7.62
C LYS A 56 -10.40 -9.89 -7.00
N PRO A 57 -10.40 -9.76 -5.65
CA PRO A 57 -9.43 -8.90 -4.99
C PRO A 57 -7.99 -9.27 -5.35
N LEU A 58 -7.16 -8.26 -5.60
CA LEU A 58 -5.76 -8.40 -5.92
C LEU A 58 -4.92 -8.14 -4.67
N PRO A 59 -4.23 -9.17 -4.11
CA PRO A 59 -3.30 -8.96 -3.01
C PRO A 59 -2.04 -8.26 -3.51
N ILE A 60 -1.71 -7.12 -2.91
CA ILE A 60 -0.58 -6.28 -3.30
C ILE A 60 0.11 -5.80 -2.03
N PHE A 61 1.44 -5.67 -2.05
CA PHE A 61 2.20 -5.11 -0.95
C PHE A 61 2.28 -3.59 -1.07
N ASN A 62 1.88 -2.89 -0.01
CA ASN A 62 2.03 -1.44 0.14
C ASN A 62 3.20 -1.13 1.08
N LEU A 63 3.88 -0.01 0.82
CA LEU A 63 5.00 0.47 1.61
C LEU A 63 5.08 1.98 1.56
N GLY A 64 5.42 2.59 2.71
CA GLY A 64 5.60 4.03 2.79
C GLY A 64 6.15 4.51 4.12
N PHE A 65 6.06 5.82 4.31
CA PHE A 65 6.42 6.51 5.53
C PHE A 65 5.19 7.15 6.14
N TYR A 66 5.14 7.21 7.48
CA TYR A 66 4.06 7.88 8.17
C TYR A 66 4.59 8.88 9.20
N PHE A 67 3.73 9.83 9.52
CA PHE A 67 3.83 10.73 10.65
C PHE A 67 2.54 10.66 11.47
N ASP A 68 2.66 10.40 12.76
CA ASP A 68 1.59 10.59 13.74
C ASP A 68 1.88 11.89 14.49
N ILE A 69 1.13 12.95 14.21
CA ILE A 69 1.31 14.28 14.79
C ILE A 69 0.26 14.47 15.88
N ARG A 70 0.70 14.59 17.13
CA ARG A 70 -0.20 14.77 18.28
C ARG A 70 -0.81 16.17 18.27
N ILE A 71 -2.12 16.25 18.11
CA ILE A 71 -2.88 17.50 18.19
C ILE A 71 -3.24 17.79 19.65
N LYS A 72 -3.83 16.81 20.35
CA LYS A 72 -4.26 16.93 21.74
C LYS A 72 -4.36 15.55 22.37
N ASN A 73 -3.74 15.32 23.53
CA ASN A 73 -3.83 14.08 24.32
C ASN A 73 -3.89 12.78 23.48
N GLN A 74 -5.09 12.35 23.14
CA GLN A 74 -5.41 11.09 22.45
C GLN A 74 -5.68 11.31 20.94
N LEU A 75 -5.74 12.57 20.50
CA LEU A 75 -6.05 12.95 19.13
C LEU A 75 -4.78 13.26 18.35
N MET A 76 -4.61 12.60 17.21
CA MET A 76 -3.45 12.73 16.32
C MET A 76 -3.91 12.93 14.89
N LEU A 77 -3.09 13.61 14.10
CA LEU A 77 -3.15 13.60 12.66
C LEU A 77 -2.19 12.51 12.18
N HIS A 78 -2.72 11.49 11.49
CA HIS A 78 -1.92 10.51 10.78
C HIS A 78 -1.82 10.92 9.33
N THR A 79 -0.59 11.10 8.83
CA THR A 79 -0.32 11.42 7.43
C THR A 79 0.99 10.79 7.01
N GLY A 80 1.33 10.88 5.73
CA GLY A 80 2.57 10.32 5.20
C GLY A 80 2.48 10.10 3.70
N VAL A 81 3.36 9.26 3.18
CA VAL A 81 3.36 8.88 1.77
C VAL A 81 3.53 7.38 1.64
N LEU A 82 2.53 6.71 1.11
CA LEU A 82 2.68 5.34 0.62
C LEU A 82 3.32 5.40 -0.77
N VAL A 83 4.61 5.19 -0.84
CA VAL A 83 5.39 5.25 -2.10
C VAL A 83 5.11 4.08 -3.03
N LYS A 84 4.61 3.00 -2.46
CA LYS A 84 4.05 1.85 -3.17
C LYS A 84 2.65 1.62 -2.59
N SER A 85 1.64 2.09 -3.32
CA SER A 85 0.22 1.99 -2.94
C SER A 85 -0.57 1.61 -4.17
N ASN A 86 -0.58 0.32 -4.49
CA ASN A 86 -1.17 -0.14 -5.72
C ASN A 86 -2.66 -0.43 -5.54
N GLN A 87 -3.43 -0.14 -6.59
CA GLN A 87 -4.83 -0.52 -6.75
C GLN A 87 -4.96 -1.48 -7.92
N GLY A 88 -6.09 -2.16 -8.04
CA GLY A 88 -6.32 -3.06 -9.15
C GLY A 88 -7.34 -4.15 -8.86
N ALA A 89 -7.40 -5.11 -9.77
CA ALA A 89 -8.24 -6.29 -9.67
C ALA A 89 -7.60 -7.49 -10.39
N ASN A 90 -7.96 -8.67 -9.95
CA ASN A 90 -7.48 -9.93 -10.53
C ASN A 90 -8.63 -10.70 -11.18
N LYS A 91 -8.30 -11.65 -12.06
CA LYS A 91 -9.26 -12.55 -12.72
C LYS A 91 -10.34 -11.80 -13.51
N LEU A 92 -9.96 -10.71 -14.20
CA LEU A 92 -10.83 -10.06 -15.17
C LEU A 92 -10.93 -10.91 -16.43
N ASN A 93 -12.05 -10.81 -17.15
CA ASN A 93 -12.18 -11.42 -18.47
C ASN A 93 -11.19 -10.78 -19.46
N PRO A 94 -10.54 -11.56 -20.31
CA PRO A 94 -9.76 -11.04 -21.43
C PRO A 94 -10.62 -10.16 -22.35
N TYR A 95 -9.99 -9.18 -22.97
CA TYR A 95 -10.58 -8.34 -23.99
C TYR A 95 -9.64 -8.27 -25.20
N SER A 96 -10.11 -7.82 -26.35
CA SER A 96 -9.33 -7.79 -27.58
C SER A 96 -8.08 -6.90 -27.45
N LEU A 97 -6.97 -7.41 -27.92
CA LEU A 97 -5.68 -6.74 -28.03
C LEU A 97 -5.46 -6.13 -29.42
N ASP A 98 -6.52 -6.09 -30.26
CA ASP A 98 -6.47 -5.69 -31.68
C ASP A 98 -5.50 -6.54 -32.51
N ASN A 99 -5.23 -7.77 -32.05
CA ASN A 99 -4.36 -8.75 -32.72
C ASN A 99 -5.00 -10.14 -32.62
N PRO A 100 -5.58 -10.69 -33.72
CA PRO A 100 -6.30 -11.95 -33.68
C PRO A 100 -5.49 -13.14 -33.13
N GLY A 101 -4.17 -13.18 -33.38
CA GLY A 101 -3.32 -14.24 -32.86
C GLY A 101 -3.13 -14.17 -31.35
N LEU A 102 -3.02 -12.95 -30.78
CA LEU A 102 -2.97 -12.79 -29.32
C LEU A 102 -4.33 -13.01 -28.69
N ASP A 103 -5.40 -12.55 -29.32
CA ASP A 103 -6.77 -12.73 -28.83
C ASP A 103 -7.10 -14.22 -28.68
N GLU A 104 -6.72 -15.06 -29.66
CA GLU A 104 -6.90 -16.52 -29.59
C GLU A 104 -6.09 -17.15 -28.46
N LEU A 105 -4.82 -16.74 -28.28
CA LEU A 105 -3.93 -17.27 -27.23
C LEU A 105 -4.41 -16.96 -25.80
N PHE A 106 -5.08 -15.83 -25.59
CA PHE A 106 -5.55 -15.39 -24.28
C PHE A 106 -7.05 -15.57 -24.08
N ALA A 107 -7.80 -16.14 -25.02
CA ALA A 107 -9.27 -16.25 -24.96
C ALA A 107 -9.76 -16.97 -23.70
N ASP A 108 -9.10 -18.05 -23.29
CA ASP A 108 -9.42 -18.83 -22.10
C ASP A 108 -8.63 -18.39 -20.84
N GLY A 109 -7.90 -17.29 -20.96
CA GLY A 109 -7.07 -16.76 -19.91
C GLY A 109 -7.80 -15.82 -18.94
N TYR A 110 -7.00 -14.99 -18.28
CA TYR A 110 -7.50 -13.92 -17.43
C TYR A 110 -6.57 -12.72 -17.43
N VAL A 111 -7.09 -11.56 -17.00
CA VAL A 111 -6.34 -10.33 -16.90
C VAL A 111 -6.16 -9.92 -15.44
N THR A 112 -4.95 -9.53 -15.08
CA THR A 112 -4.63 -8.89 -13.79
C THR A 112 -4.32 -7.42 -14.04
N ARG A 113 -5.18 -6.54 -13.53
CA ARG A 113 -5.03 -5.08 -13.64
C ARG A 113 -4.31 -4.52 -12.43
N LYS A 114 -3.21 -3.78 -12.67
CA LYS A 114 -2.42 -3.11 -11.63
C LYS A 114 -2.27 -1.63 -11.95
N ILE A 115 -2.68 -0.79 -11.02
CA ILE A 115 -2.53 0.67 -11.09
C ILE A 115 -1.61 1.08 -9.95
N ASN A 116 -0.42 1.57 -10.30
CA ASN A 116 0.59 1.99 -9.34
C ASN A 116 0.36 3.44 -8.93
N ASN A 117 0.30 3.70 -7.63
CA ASN A 117 0.03 5.02 -7.08
C ASN A 117 1.06 5.39 -6.01
N PHE A 118 1.27 6.70 -5.87
CA PHE A 118 1.68 7.33 -4.61
C PHE A 118 0.43 7.81 -3.90
N SER A 119 0.27 7.45 -2.63
CA SER A 119 -0.92 7.83 -1.87
C SER A 119 -0.55 8.58 -0.61
N VAL A 120 -1.32 9.63 -0.31
CA VAL A 120 -1.16 10.49 0.86
C VAL A 120 -2.43 10.40 1.70
N PRO A 121 -2.44 9.59 2.76
CA PRO A 121 -3.52 9.59 3.74
C PRO A 121 -3.45 10.84 4.61
N ILE A 122 -4.60 11.40 4.98
CA ILE A 122 -4.75 12.52 5.91
C ILE A 122 -5.85 12.14 6.89
N LEU A 123 -5.49 11.36 7.93
CA LEU A 123 -6.46 10.73 8.80
C LEU A 123 -6.44 11.36 10.19
N LEU A 124 -7.61 11.63 10.72
CA LEU A 124 -7.76 11.93 12.14
C LEU A 124 -7.76 10.61 12.91
N LYS A 125 -6.78 10.45 13.79
CA LYS A 125 -6.53 9.24 14.57
C LYS A 125 -6.83 9.50 16.04
N TYR A 126 -7.73 8.73 16.61
CA TYR A 126 -8.06 8.78 18.03
C TYR A 126 -7.63 7.51 18.76
N ARG A 127 -6.78 7.66 19.77
CA ARG A 127 -6.26 6.56 20.59
C ARG A 127 -7.01 6.49 21.91
N PHE A 128 -7.65 5.35 22.18
CA PHE A 128 -8.37 5.08 23.42
C PHE A 128 -7.75 3.92 24.19
N ALA A 129 -7.95 3.88 25.50
CA ALA A 129 -7.39 2.89 26.42
C ALA A 129 -5.85 2.69 26.29
N GLY A 130 -5.13 3.68 25.72
CA GLY A 130 -3.69 3.70 25.55
C GLY A 130 -3.11 2.72 24.51
N ARG A 131 -3.94 1.88 23.90
CA ARG A 131 -3.51 0.87 22.92
C ARG A 131 -4.30 0.90 21.61
N PHE A 132 -5.61 0.89 21.70
CA PHE A 132 -6.47 0.84 20.52
C PHE A 132 -6.59 2.22 19.90
N HIS A 133 -6.73 2.27 18.59
CA HIS A 133 -7.03 3.49 17.87
C HIS A 133 -8.01 3.22 16.73
N VAL A 134 -8.75 4.26 16.41
CA VAL A 134 -9.53 4.36 15.18
C VAL A 134 -9.06 5.57 14.41
N GLU A 135 -9.16 5.51 13.11
CA GLU A 135 -8.72 6.59 12.25
C GLU A 135 -9.64 6.72 11.04
N ALA A 136 -9.87 7.94 10.58
CA ALA A 136 -10.65 8.22 9.39
C ALA A 136 -10.27 9.56 8.79
N GLY A 137 -10.40 9.67 7.46
CA GLY A 137 -10.15 10.90 6.72
C GLY A 137 -9.99 10.69 5.23
N PRO A 138 -9.67 11.74 4.48
CA PRO A 138 -9.41 11.65 3.06
C PRO A 138 -8.06 10.98 2.77
N MET A 139 -7.99 10.34 1.60
CA MET A 139 -6.76 9.89 0.97
C MET A 139 -6.72 10.41 -0.46
N LEU A 140 -5.59 10.99 -0.83
CA LEU A 140 -5.29 11.42 -2.20
C LEU A 140 -4.28 10.47 -2.81
N ALA A 141 -4.43 10.12 -4.08
CA ALA A 141 -3.50 9.26 -4.78
C ALA A 141 -3.13 9.85 -6.14
N LEU A 142 -1.84 9.74 -6.46
CA LEU A 142 -1.28 10.11 -7.75
C LEU A 142 -0.86 8.84 -8.49
N ARG A 143 -1.52 8.55 -9.61
CA ARG A 143 -1.17 7.42 -10.47
C ARG A 143 0.18 7.66 -11.16
N THR A 144 1.02 6.62 -11.15
CA THR A 144 2.32 6.64 -11.83
C THR A 144 2.34 5.74 -13.06
N LYS A 145 1.75 4.54 -12.97
CA LYS A 145 1.68 3.57 -14.06
C LYS A 145 0.37 2.78 -13.96
N GLY A 146 -0.08 2.23 -15.09
CA GLY A 146 -1.19 1.30 -15.16
C GLY A 146 -0.89 0.20 -16.18
N ASN A 147 -1.04 -1.07 -15.77
CA ASN A 147 -0.79 -2.20 -16.64
C ASN A 147 -1.88 -3.26 -16.48
N ASP A 148 -2.25 -3.88 -17.60
CA ASP A 148 -3.00 -5.11 -17.66
C ASP A 148 -2.05 -6.24 -18.06
N GLU A 149 -1.99 -7.27 -17.23
CA GLU A 149 -1.21 -8.48 -17.45
C GLU A 149 -2.16 -9.61 -17.84
N PHE A 150 -2.14 -9.97 -19.12
CA PHE A 150 -2.87 -11.12 -19.66
C PHE A 150 -2.12 -12.38 -19.34
N LYS A 151 -2.83 -13.41 -18.89
CA LYS A 151 -2.26 -14.71 -18.54
C LYS A 151 -3.13 -15.83 -19.10
N SER A 152 -2.49 -16.81 -19.73
CA SER A 152 -3.12 -18.03 -20.21
C SER A 152 -2.21 -19.23 -19.95
N SER A 153 -2.77 -20.35 -19.57
CA SER A 153 -2.03 -21.61 -19.43
C SER A 153 -2.13 -22.37 -20.75
N VAL A 154 -1.00 -22.60 -21.41
CA VAL A 154 -0.93 -23.28 -22.72
C VAL A 154 -0.55 -24.75 -22.59
N ALA A 155 0.12 -25.13 -21.51
CA ALA A 155 0.45 -26.49 -21.11
C ALA A 155 0.67 -26.51 -19.60
N ASP A 156 0.68 -27.68 -18.98
CA ASP A 156 0.64 -27.87 -17.53
C ASP A 156 1.68 -27.08 -16.70
N ASP A 157 2.71 -26.50 -17.32
CA ASP A 157 3.79 -25.76 -16.63
C ASP A 157 4.22 -24.43 -17.30
N ASP A 158 3.72 -24.06 -18.48
CA ASP A 158 4.14 -22.84 -19.19
C ASP A 158 3.03 -21.79 -19.18
N ASP A 159 3.15 -20.80 -18.29
CA ASP A 159 2.29 -19.63 -18.24
C ASP A 159 2.67 -18.64 -19.34
N LEU A 160 1.80 -18.48 -20.35
CA LEU A 160 1.91 -17.40 -21.32
C LEU A 160 1.48 -16.08 -20.66
N SER A 161 2.30 -15.04 -20.78
CA SER A 161 1.98 -13.72 -20.27
C SER A 161 2.25 -12.61 -21.27
N TYR A 162 1.36 -11.63 -21.33
CA TYR A 162 1.50 -10.41 -22.12
C TYR A 162 1.08 -9.22 -21.29
N THR A 163 1.91 -8.15 -21.29
CA THR A 163 1.64 -6.95 -20.49
C THR A 163 1.36 -5.77 -21.43
N MET A 164 0.23 -5.12 -21.21
CA MET A 164 -0.20 -3.92 -21.93
C MET A 164 -0.26 -2.72 -20.98
N ALA A 165 0.29 -1.59 -21.41
CA ALA A 165 0.15 -0.34 -20.70
C ALA A 165 -1.26 0.22 -20.88
N ILE A 166 -1.89 0.66 -19.80
CA ILE A 166 -3.26 1.21 -19.77
C ILE A 166 -3.35 2.57 -19.06
N GLU A 167 -2.20 3.19 -18.76
CA GLU A 167 -2.17 4.43 -18.00
C GLU A 167 -2.96 5.57 -18.66
N ASP A 168 -3.03 5.62 -19.97
CA ASP A 168 -3.76 6.67 -20.71
C ASP A 168 -5.28 6.57 -20.57
N ASN A 169 -5.79 5.41 -20.15
CA ASN A 169 -7.21 5.20 -19.90
C ASN A 169 -7.67 5.68 -18.52
N TYR A 170 -6.73 6.07 -17.66
CA TYR A 170 -6.98 6.38 -16.25
C TYR A 170 -6.63 7.84 -15.92
N LYS A 171 -7.47 8.49 -15.12
CA LYS A 171 -7.17 9.80 -14.53
C LYS A 171 -5.93 9.71 -13.66
N ARG A 172 -5.14 10.79 -13.67
CA ARG A 172 -3.88 10.85 -12.93
C ARG A 172 -4.07 10.99 -11.42
N ILE A 173 -5.18 11.56 -10.99
CA ILE A 173 -5.49 11.81 -9.58
C ILE A 173 -6.70 10.98 -9.19
N ASP A 174 -6.59 10.26 -8.09
CA ASP A 174 -7.68 9.59 -7.39
C ASP A 174 -7.83 10.19 -5.99
N ALA A 175 -9.05 10.22 -5.50
CA ALA A 175 -9.39 10.72 -4.18
C ALA A 175 -10.51 9.89 -3.57
N GLY A 176 -10.40 9.64 -2.28
CA GLY A 176 -11.41 8.85 -1.57
C GLY A 176 -11.34 9.03 -0.05
N ILE A 177 -12.09 8.21 0.64
CA ILE A 177 -12.13 8.15 2.10
C ILE A 177 -11.45 6.88 2.56
N MET A 178 -10.64 7.01 3.61
CA MET A 178 -10.03 5.90 4.31
C MET A 178 -10.50 5.90 5.76
N CYS A 179 -10.85 4.73 6.28
CA CYS A 179 -11.11 4.53 7.70
C CYS A 179 -10.43 3.26 8.18
N GLY A 180 -10.09 3.20 9.45
CA GLY A 180 -9.37 2.05 9.99
C GLY A 180 -9.40 1.96 11.50
N ALA A 181 -8.89 0.84 11.97
CA ALA A 181 -8.67 0.58 13.39
C ALA A 181 -7.39 -0.22 13.57
N GLY A 182 -6.76 -0.04 14.72
CA GLY A 182 -5.53 -0.76 15.01
C GLY A 182 -5.19 -0.80 16.48
N ILE A 183 -4.10 -1.47 16.76
CA ILE A 183 -3.58 -1.68 18.10
C ILE A 183 -2.09 -1.39 18.14
N LYS A 184 -1.67 -0.69 19.16
CA LYS A 184 -0.29 -0.51 19.55
C LYS A 184 0.21 -1.76 20.26
N LEU A 185 1.34 -2.34 19.84
CA LEU A 185 1.80 -3.63 20.35
C LEU A 185 2.27 -3.54 21.81
N TYR A 186 3.03 -2.49 22.16
CA TYR A 186 3.54 -2.30 23.51
C TYR A 186 2.86 -1.12 24.21
N LYS A 187 2.11 -1.41 25.28
CA LYS A 187 1.33 -0.37 26.00
C LYS A 187 2.22 0.66 26.71
N LYS A 188 3.32 0.19 27.29
CA LYS A 188 4.22 1.02 28.11
C LYS A 188 5.19 1.88 27.29
N ILE A 189 5.44 1.52 26.03
CA ILE A 189 6.35 2.25 25.15
C ILE A 189 5.55 3.34 24.42
N PRO A 190 5.86 4.64 24.61
CA PRO A 190 5.11 5.74 24.01
C PRO A 190 5.00 5.64 22.48
N LYS A 191 6.12 5.36 21.81
CA LYS A 191 6.21 5.14 20.37
C LYS A 191 6.52 3.67 20.11
N SER A 192 5.54 2.87 19.82
CA SER A 192 5.73 1.43 19.53
C SER A 192 5.03 1.02 18.27
N SER A 193 5.51 -0.07 17.68
CA SER A 193 4.91 -0.68 16.49
C SER A 193 3.40 -0.86 16.65
N GLN A 194 2.71 -0.70 15.54
CA GLN A 194 1.27 -0.75 15.45
C GLN A 194 0.86 -1.78 14.40
N LEU A 195 -0.23 -2.46 14.64
CA LEU A 195 -0.87 -3.37 13.70
C LEU A 195 -2.32 -2.95 13.53
N GLY A 196 -2.84 -2.97 12.32
CA GLY A 196 -4.23 -2.59 12.09
C GLY A 196 -4.72 -2.89 10.69
N VAL A 197 -5.97 -2.51 10.47
CA VAL A 197 -6.66 -2.66 9.20
C VAL A 197 -7.24 -1.31 8.80
N ARG A 198 -7.07 -0.94 7.53
CA ARG A 198 -7.69 0.22 6.89
C ARG A 198 -8.56 -0.23 5.74
N TYR A 199 -9.66 0.44 5.54
CA TYR A 199 -10.49 0.32 4.35
C TYR A 199 -10.46 1.63 3.60
N TYR A 200 -10.17 1.55 2.30
CA TYR A 200 -10.21 2.67 1.36
C TYR A 200 -11.38 2.52 0.41
N TYR A 201 -12.08 3.62 0.15
CA TYR A 201 -13.10 3.73 -0.89
C TYR A 201 -12.89 4.99 -1.72
N GLY A 202 -12.60 4.82 -3.01
CA GLY A 202 -12.43 5.89 -3.98
C GLY A 202 -13.76 6.54 -4.31
N LEU A 203 -13.79 7.86 -4.30
CA LEU A 203 -14.98 8.66 -4.62
C LEU A 203 -14.96 9.17 -6.07
N VAL A 204 -13.81 9.10 -6.72
CA VAL A 204 -13.61 9.53 -8.10
C VAL A 204 -13.66 8.32 -9.01
N ASP A 205 -14.42 8.38 -10.11
CA ASP A 205 -14.29 7.39 -11.18
C ASP A 205 -12.90 7.55 -11.83
N PRO A 206 -12.03 6.55 -11.73
CA PRO A 206 -10.66 6.68 -12.23
C PRO A 206 -10.57 6.62 -13.76
N LEU A 207 -11.59 6.13 -14.47
CA LEU A 207 -11.56 6.03 -15.92
C LEU A 207 -11.77 7.38 -16.60
N ILE A 208 -11.06 7.61 -17.70
CA ILE A 208 -11.27 8.76 -18.58
C ILE A 208 -12.41 8.43 -19.55
N GLY A 209 -13.37 9.36 -19.68
CA GLY A 209 -14.47 9.24 -20.64
C GLY A 209 -15.45 8.09 -20.34
N ASN A 210 -15.48 7.58 -19.12
CA ASN A 210 -16.42 6.53 -18.73
C ASN A 210 -17.87 7.05 -18.82
N THR A 211 -18.69 6.39 -19.63
CA THR A 211 -20.14 6.65 -19.75
C THR A 211 -20.98 5.57 -19.07
N GLY A 212 -20.32 4.55 -18.54
CA GLY A 212 -20.94 3.45 -17.82
C GLY A 212 -21.01 3.66 -16.30
N LYS A 213 -21.15 2.57 -15.57
CA LYS A 213 -21.08 2.60 -14.10
C LYS A 213 -19.67 2.97 -13.62
N PRO A 214 -19.53 3.83 -12.59
CA PRO A 214 -18.23 4.20 -12.05
C PRO A 214 -17.42 2.97 -11.60
N GLN A 215 -16.13 2.94 -11.94
CA GLN A 215 -15.19 1.85 -11.57
C GLN A 215 -14.31 2.26 -10.39
N ASN A 216 -14.91 2.68 -9.29
CA ASN A 216 -14.20 3.19 -8.14
C ASN A 216 -13.28 2.13 -7.54
N PHE A 217 -12.10 2.56 -7.09
CA PHE A 217 -11.19 1.70 -6.35
C PHE A 217 -11.69 1.48 -4.92
N SER A 218 -11.48 0.28 -4.42
CA SER A 218 -11.65 -0.03 -2.99
C SER A 218 -10.60 -1.02 -2.55
N SER A 219 -10.21 -0.96 -1.26
CA SER A 219 -9.23 -1.91 -0.77
C SER A 219 -9.28 -2.09 0.74
N TRP A 220 -8.89 -3.29 1.19
CA TRP A 220 -8.58 -3.61 2.57
C TRP A 220 -7.07 -3.68 2.75
N TYR A 221 -6.52 -2.83 3.61
CA TYR A 221 -5.09 -2.75 3.89
C TYR A 221 -4.80 -3.24 5.31
N LEU A 222 -4.21 -4.42 5.43
CA LEU A 222 -3.64 -4.93 6.67
C LEU A 222 -2.24 -4.35 6.79
N TYR A 223 -2.02 -3.46 7.75
CA TYR A 223 -0.78 -2.72 7.91
C TYR A 223 -0.04 -3.04 9.19
N PHE A 224 1.27 -2.90 9.12
CA PHE A 224 2.20 -2.91 10.23
C PHE A 224 3.06 -1.64 10.16
N SER A 225 3.02 -0.83 11.22
CA SER A 225 3.77 0.41 11.30
C SER A 225 4.89 0.28 12.33
N ILE A 226 6.10 0.71 11.95
CA ILE A 226 7.30 0.65 12.78
C ILE A 226 7.82 2.07 12.98
N PRO A 227 7.83 2.63 14.21
CA PRO A 227 8.46 3.90 14.47
C PRO A 227 9.97 3.81 14.30
N ILE A 228 10.57 4.83 13.69
CA ILE A 228 12.03 4.93 13.46
C ILE A 228 12.60 6.03 14.34
N GLY A 229 13.74 5.79 15.00
CA GLY A 229 14.42 6.79 15.85
C GLY A 229 13.71 7.08 17.18
N ALA A 230 12.67 6.32 17.53
CA ALA A 230 11.85 6.59 18.72
C ALA A 230 12.59 6.41 20.06
N HIS A 231 13.66 5.63 20.06
CA HIS A 231 14.44 5.33 21.29
C HIS A 231 15.46 6.41 21.64
N SER A 232 15.92 7.18 20.66
CA SER A 232 16.93 8.24 20.91
C SER A 232 16.35 9.48 21.60
N ALA A 233 15.04 9.68 21.51
CA ALA A 233 14.38 10.81 22.15
C ALA A 233 14.17 10.61 23.67
N GLU A 234 14.06 9.36 24.13
CA GLU A 234 13.89 9.05 25.56
C GLU A 234 15.21 9.10 26.35
N ALA A 235 16.35 8.80 25.70
CA ALA A 235 17.66 8.82 26.33
C ALA A 235 18.22 10.25 26.61
N LYS A 236 17.59 11.29 26.08
CA LYS A 236 18.01 12.70 26.32
C LYS A 236 17.26 13.38 27.47
N THR A 237 16.38 12.69 28.16
CA THR A 237 15.55 13.24 29.25
C THR A 237 15.92 12.68 30.63
N GLU A 238 17.03 11.95 30.76
CA GLU A 238 17.68 11.58 32.03
C GLU A 238 19.03 12.41 32.18
#